data_e33b2bb3005acc5d6fc10ef776c6c5a8
#
_entry.id   e33b2bb3005acc5d6fc10ef776c6c5a8
#
_cell.length_a   1.000
_cell.length_b   1.000
_cell.length_c   1.000
_cell.angle_alpha   90.00
_cell.angle_beta   90.00
_cell.angle_gamma   90.00
#
_symmetry.space_group_name_H-M   'P 1'
#
loop_
_entity.id
_entity.type
_entity.pdbx_description
1 polymer ?
#
loop_
_entity_poly.entity_id
_entity_poly.type
_entity_poly.pdbx_seq_one_letter_code
_entity_poly.pdbx_strand_id
1 'polypeptide(L)'
;MTVRILHFADAHIDIANYGRHDPATGLPQRVVDFLKSLDQIIDAAIAERVDLVIFAGDAYKDRNPQPTFQRAWGERIMRLSRAGIAALLLVGNHDVAPAENRASTLQEFATLAVPRVFVADNLKLWTPAELGVPVQVLALPWVTRSRFMANLDTTGKTLDEVYNDIHDRIQRAFEETLAHEIDPALPLILTAHASVHGARLGSERQIMLGHELVLSQGLVSDPRFDYVALGHIHKHQSLNERPPVVYAGSIERIDFGEAGETKGYVLAEVARGQAEWRFVPLETRRFIDLFIKPTAADTFMDEIMGRLPSAERLAGAICRVQLEFAAEHEALLDEKQLRDHFHGAFELRLLKHRLGSDKSRLPPGTAIETLSPYDLLTLHWRLKGRNDSEIDTLLGLAREVLAVGPDGDGSG
;
A
#
# COMPACT_ATOMS: atom_id res chain seq x y z
N MET A 1 11.16 -28.26 -17.57
CA MET A 1 10.66 -28.43 -16.18
C MET A 1 9.74 -27.27 -15.88
N THR A 2 8.57 -27.54 -15.29
CA THR A 2 7.61 -26.51 -14.89
C THR A 2 7.68 -26.35 -13.38
N VAL A 3 7.70 -25.11 -12.89
CA VAL A 3 7.72 -24.78 -11.46
C VAL A 3 6.39 -24.12 -11.12
N ARG A 4 5.73 -24.61 -10.08
CA ARG A 4 4.47 -24.03 -9.57
C ARG A 4 4.78 -23.01 -8.49
N ILE A 5 4.33 -21.78 -8.69
CA ILE A 5 4.54 -20.70 -7.75
C ILE A 5 3.23 -20.12 -7.23
N LEU A 6 3.25 -19.67 -5.99
CA LEU A 6 2.24 -18.79 -5.43
C LEU A 6 2.89 -17.42 -5.20
N HIS A 7 2.31 -16.38 -5.78
CA HIS A 7 2.77 -15.00 -5.66
C HIS A 7 1.72 -14.16 -4.94
N PHE A 8 2.12 -13.51 -3.85
CA PHE A 8 1.30 -12.53 -3.13
C PHE A 8 2.17 -11.39 -2.60
N ALA A 9 1.54 -10.27 -2.21
CA ALA A 9 2.22 -9.07 -1.74
C ALA A 9 1.34 -8.29 -0.77
N ASP A 10 1.88 -7.22 -0.21
CA ASP A 10 1.18 -6.14 0.49
C ASP A 10 0.22 -6.70 1.56
N ALA A 11 0.80 -7.50 2.45
CA ALA A 11 0.05 -8.22 3.49
C ALA A 11 -0.41 -7.30 4.63
N HIS A 12 0.38 -6.31 5.02
CA HIS A 12 0.07 -5.26 5.99
C HIS A 12 -0.72 -5.74 7.22
N ILE A 13 -0.33 -6.86 7.81
CA ILE A 13 -1.13 -7.61 8.80
C ILE A 13 -1.40 -6.86 10.11
N ASP A 14 -0.71 -5.76 10.36
CA ASP A 14 -0.84 -4.93 11.57
C ASP A 14 -1.78 -3.71 11.38
N ILE A 15 -2.49 -3.62 10.25
CA ILE A 15 -3.49 -2.57 10.05
C ILE A 15 -4.69 -2.79 10.98
N ALA A 16 -4.86 -1.84 11.90
CA ALA A 16 -5.89 -1.87 12.93
C ALA A 16 -6.98 -0.78 12.74
N ASN A 17 -7.16 -0.30 11.50
CA ASN A 17 -8.20 0.67 11.17
C ASN A 17 -9.58 0.01 11.17
N TYR A 18 -10.61 0.77 11.52
CA TYR A 18 -12.02 0.38 11.58
C TYR A 18 -12.33 -0.75 12.60
N GLY A 19 -13.41 -0.55 13.32
CA GLY A 19 -14.07 -1.55 14.13
C GLY A 19 -13.49 -1.76 15.53
N ARG A 20 -13.82 -2.91 16.06
CA ARG A 20 -13.64 -3.29 17.47
C ARG A 20 -12.55 -4.34 17.60
N HIS A 21 -12.18 -4.64 18.85
CA HIS A 21 -11.36 -5.81 19.15
C HIS A 21 -12.19 -7.08 19.07
N ASP A 22 -11.59 -8.13 18.56
CA ASP A 22 -12.16 -9.47 18.59
C ASP A 22 -12.09 -10.01 20.03
N PRO A 23 -13.22 -10.39 20.63
CA PRO A 23 -13.25 -10.81 22.05
C PRO A 23 -12.52 -12.15 22.29
N ALA A 24 -12.34 -12.98 21.28
CA ALA A 24 -11.67 -14.26 21.41
C ALA A 24 -10.14 -14.12 21.43
N THR A 25 -9.60 -13.21 20.64
CA THR A 25 -8.14 -13.03 20.47
C THR A 25 -7.61 -11.77 21.16
N GLY A 26 -8.47 -10.80 21.47
CA GLY A 26 -8.10 -9.47 21.96
C GLY A 26 -7.45 -8.59 20.88
N LEU A 27 -7.29 -9.08 19.65
CA LEU A 27 -6.73 -8.31 18.53
C LEU A 27 -7.77 -7.38 17.92
N PRO A 28 -7.35 -6.27 17.29
CA PRO A 28 -8.23 -5.51 16.42
C PRO A 28 -8.83 -6.41 15.34
N GLN A 29 -10.14 -6.32 15.11
CA GLN A 29 -10.82 -7.21 14.16
C GLN A 29 -10.24 -7.13 12.75
N ARG A 30 -9.75 -5.97 12.33
CA ARG A 30 -9.08 -5.83 11.03
C ARG A 30 -7.81 -6.66 10.93
N VAL A 31 -7.04 -6.72 12.00
CA VAL A 31 -5.87 -7.62 12.07
C VAL A 31 -6.31 -9.08 11.89
N VAL A 32 -7.40 -9.48 12.53
CA VAL A 32 -7.96 -10.84 12.36
C VAL A 32 -8.38 -11.08 10.90
N ASP A 33 -8.99 -10.09 10.23
CA ASP A 33 -9.34 -10.18 8.81
C ASP A 33 -8.09 -10.39 7.92
N PHE A 34 -7.04 -9.59 8.10
CA PHE A 34 -5.77 -9.74 7.36
C PHE A 34 -5.12 -11.10 7.62
N LEU A 35 -5.10 -11.55 8.87
CA LEU A 35 -4.55 -12.86 9.23
C LEU A 35 -5.37 -14.00 8.61
N LYS A 36 -6.69 -13.88 8.52
CA LYS A 36 -7.56 -14.86 7.84
C LYS A 36 -7.25 -14.92 6.34
N SER A 37 -7.03 -13.78 5.70
CA SER A 37 -6.63 -13.70 4.29
C SER A 37 -5.26 -14.35 4.07
N LEU A 38 -4.30 -14.09 4.94
CA LEU A 38 -2.99 -14.72 4.89
C LEU A 38 -3.08 -16.24 5.14
N ASP A 39 -3.93 -16.70 6.06
CA ASP A 39 -4.16 -18.12 6.29
C ASP A 39 -4.71 -18.82 5.04
N GLN A 40 -5.66 -18.21 4.33
CA GLN A 40 -6.17 -18.74 3.05
C GLN A 40 -5.04 -18.91 2.01
N ILE A 41 -4.11 -17.95 1.93
CA ILE A 41 -2.95 -18.00 1.02
C ILE A 41 -2.03 -19.15 1.39
N ILE A 42 -1.67 -19.28 2.66
CA ILE A 42 -0.78 -20.32 3.15
C ILE A 42 -1.41 -21.71 2.99
N ASP A 43 -2.71 -21.84 3.29
CA ASP A 43 -3.47 -23.08 3.10
C ASP A 43 -3.49 -23.49 1.63
N ALA A 44 -3.72 -22.53 0.72
CA ALA A 44 -3.69 -22.78 -0.71
C ALA A 44 -2.32 -23.22 -1.20
N ALA A 45 -1.22 -22.56 -0.73
CA ALA A 45 0.14 -22.97 -1.09
C ALA A 45 0.42 -24.42 -0.72
N ILE A 46 -0.02 -24.84 0.47
CA ILE A 46 0.16 -26.21 0.97
C ILE A 46 -0.73 -27.20 0.20
N ALA A 47 -2.01 -26.87 -0.01
CA ALA A 47 -2.96 -27.73 -0.70
C ALA A 47 -2.59 -27.96 -2.18
N GLU A 48 -2.18 -26.90 -2.86
CA GLU A 48 -1.73 -26.91 -4.26
C GLU A 48 -0.31 -27.50 -4.42
N ARG A 49 0.39 -27.73 -3.31
CA ARG A 49 1.78 -28.22 -3.29
C ARG A 49 2.69 -27.43 -4.22
N VAL A 50 2.68 -26.10 -4.04
CA VAL A 50 3.53 -25.22 -4.85
C VAL A 50 5.01 -25.46 -4.51
N ASP A 51 5.88 -25.29 -5.49
CA ASP A 51 7.33 -25.47 -5.30
C ASP A 51 7.95 -24.25 -4.59
N LEU A 52 7.42 -23.05 -4.88
CA LEU A 52 7.92 -21.78 -4.38
C LEU A 52 6.78 -20.82 -4.06
N VAL A 53 6.84 -20.18 -2.91
CA VAL A 53 6.06 -19.01 -2.58
C VAL A 53 6.93 -17.76 -2.76
N ILE A 54 6.46 -16.80 -3.54
CA ILE A 54 7.08 -15.47 -3.68
C ILE A 54 6.19 -14.47 -2.95
N PHE A 55 6.71 -13.93 -1.86
CA PHE A 55 6.13 -12.77 -1.19
C PHE A 55 6.84 -11.51 -1.69
N ALA A 56 6.13 -10.68 -2.45
CA ALA A 56 6.72 -9.52 -3.12
C ALA A 56 6.71 -8.23 -2.26
N GLY A 57 6.83 -8.35 -0.94
CA GLY A 57 7.08 -7.25 -0.01
C GLY A 57 5.86 -6.73 0.74
N ASP A 58 6.12 -5.95 1.79
CA ASP A 58 5.19 -5.29 2.70
C ASP A 58 4.38 -6.26 3.57
N ALA A 59 5.08 -6.95 4.48
CA ALA A 59 4.47 -7.82 5.48
C ALA A 59 3.66 -7.03 6.50
N TYR A 60 4.16 -5.87 6.91
CA TYR A 60 3.57 -4.99 7.91
C TYR A 60 3.32 -3.60 7.31
N LYS A 61 2.47 -2.83 7.97
CA LYS A 61 2.30 -1.41 7.70
C LYS A 61 3.40 -0.58 8.37
N ASP A 62 3.81 -1.01 9.57
CA ASP A 62 4.75 -0.27 10.39
C ASP A 62 6.17 -0.87 10.27
N ARG A 63 7.17 -0.02 10.09
CA ARG A 63 8.60 -0.44 10.06
C ARG A 63 9.11 -0.96 11.38
N ASN A 64 8.31 -0.85 12.44
CA ASN A 64 8.60 -1.38 13.77
C ASN A 64 7.37 -2.10 14.34
N PRO A 65 6.97 -3.24 13.73
CA PRO A 65 5.78 -3.96 14.12
C PRO A 65 5.89 -4.50 15.55
N GLN A 66 4.79 -4.52 16.27
CA GLN A 66 4.74 -5.09 17.61
C GLN A 66 5.04 -6.60 17.59
N PRO A 67 5.66 -7.15 18.66
CA PRO A 67 6.01 -8.58 18.74
C PRO A 67 4.82 -9.52 18.50
N THR A 68 3.60 -9.10 18.83
CA THR A 68 2.38 -9.87 18.58
C THR A 68 2.16 -10.11 17.09
N PHE A 69 2.39 -9.09 16.25
CA PHE A 69 2.23 -9.20 14.80
C PHE A 69 3.39 -9.97 14.17
N GLN A 70 4.62 -9.76 14.66
CA GLN A 70 5.79 -10.54 14.24
C GLN A 70 5.57 -12.03 14.49
N ARG A 71 5.07 -12.41 15.67
CA ARG A 71 4.69 -13.79 15.99
C ARG A 71 3.62 -14.30 15.03
N ALA A 72 2.55 -13.53 14.78
CA ALA A 72 1.46 -13.95 13.91
C ALA A 72 1.92 -14.17 12.46
N TRP A 73 2.81 -13.34 11.94
CA TRP A 73 3.46 -13.53 10.64
C TRP A 73 4.36 -14.76 10.65
N GLY A 74 5.26 -14.85 11.65
CA GLY A 74 6.21 -15.95 11.78
C GLY A 74 5.56 -17.32 11.86
N GLU A 75 4.45 -17.45 12.62
CA GLU A 75 3.68 -18.70 12.70
C GLU A 75 3.22 -19.18 11.31
N ARG A 76 2.82 -18.30 10.42
CA ARG A 76 2.34 -18.60 9.08
C ARG A 76 3.46 -18.95 8.12
N ILE A 77 4.54 -18.18 8.13
CA ILE A 77 5.74 -18.51 7.32
C ILE A 77 6.35 -19.86 7.75
N MET A 78 6.36 -20.15 9.06
CA MET A 78 6.79 -21.44 9.56
C MET A 78 5.93 -22.63 9.10
N ARG A 79 4.66 -22.41 8.72
CA ARG A 79 3.83 -23.47 8.13
C ARG A 79 4.33 -23.87 6.74
N LEU A 80 4.77 -22.89 5.92
CA LEU A 80 5.41 -23.17 4.63
C LEU A 80 6.70 -23.96 4.81
N SER A 81 7.56 -23.50 5.71
CA SER A 81 8.83 -24.20 6.04
C SER A 81 8.60 -25.65 6.46
N ARG A 82 7.64 -25.90 7.37
CA ARG A 82 7.29 -27.25 7.83
C ARG A 82 6.67 -28.12 6.74
N ALA A 83 5.99 -27.51 5.78
CA ALA A 83 5.46 -28.20 4.60
C ALA A 83 6.53 -28.48 3.54
N GLY A 84 7.78 -28.02 3.75
CA GLY A 84 8.88 -28.19 2.81
C GLY A 84 8.80 -27.27 1.59
N ILE A 85 7.93 -26.27 1.60
CA ILE A 85 7.75 -25.30 0.52
C ILE A 85 8.79 -24.21 0.66
N ALA A 86 9.48 -23.87 -0.44
CA ALA A 86 10.40 -22.73 -0.46
C ALA A 86 9.61 -21.42 -0.40
N ALA A 87 10.06 -20.47 0.41
CA ALA A 87 9.45 -19.15 0.52
C ALA A 87 10.53 -18.07 0.36
N LEU A 88 10.41 -17.26 -0.69
CA LEU A 88 11.25 -16.08 -0.91
C LEU A 88 10.49 -14.84 -0.44
N LEU A 89 10.99 -14.19 0.60
CA LEU A 89 10.40 -13.02 1.23
C LEU A 89 11.17 -11.77 0.77
N LEU A 90 10.56 -10.98 -0.10
CA LEU A 90 11.13 -9.72 -0.57
C LEU A 90 10.86 -8.60 0.44
N VAL A 91 11.83 -7.74 0.66
CA VAL A 91 11.69 -6.58 1.55
C VAL A 91 11.01 -5.43 0.79
N GLY A 92 9.82 -5.02 1.24
CA GLY A 92 9.08 -3.87 0.73
C GLY A 92 9.43 -2.56 1.44
N ASN A 93 8.76 -1.46 1.08
CA ASN A 93 9.05 -0.13 1.65
C ASN A 93 8.61 0.01 3.11
N HIS A 94 7.64 -0.78 3.54
CA HIS A 94 7.21 -0.86 4.93
C HIS A 94 8.04 -1.85 5.76
N ASP A 95 8.79 -2.75 5.11
CA ASP A 95 9.65 -3.73 5.78
C ASP A 95 11.07 -3.23 6.02
N VAL A 96 11.51 -2.17 5.30
CA VAL A 96 12.88 -1.64 5.45
C VAL A 96 13.15 -1.16 6.87
N ALA A 97 14.39 -1.32 7.29
CA ALA A 97 14.84 -0.84 8.58
C ALA A 97 14.55 0.67 8.78
N PRO A 98 14.15 1.08 9.98
CA PRO A 98 13.85 2.49 10.26
C PRO A 98 15.09 3.40 10.18
N ALA A 99 16.30 2.84 10.19
CA ALA A 99 17.58 3.56 10.04
C ALA A 99 18.61 2.63 9.37
N GLU A 100 19.65 3.23 8.79
CA GLU A 100 20.79 2.49 8.23
C GLU A 100 21.44 1.59 9.28
N ASN A 101 21.98 0.47 8.82
CA ASN A 101 22.61 -0.56 9.65
C ASN A 101 21.70 -1.24 10.70
N ARG A 102 20.38 -1.11 10.57
CA ARG A 102 19.40 -1.88 11.33
C ARG A 102 18.79 -2.99 10.46
N ALA A 103 18.32 -4.04 11.12
CA ALA A 103 17.66 -5.14 10.45
C ALA A 103 16.29 -4.73 9.89
N SER A 104 15.92 -5.24 8.72
CA SER A 104 14.55 -5.20 8.22
C SER A 104 13.63 -6.06 9.08
N THR A 105 12.32 -5.85 8.98
CA THR A 105 11.32 -6.61 9.75
C THR A 105 11.31 -8.10 9.41
N LEU A 106 11.87 -8.49 8.27
CA LEU A 106 11.94 -9.89 7.81
C LEU A 106 13.29 -10.55 8.10
N GLN A 107 14.30 -9.79 8.55
CA GLN A 107 15.68 -10.28 8.73
C GLN A 107 15.80 -11.40 9.77
N GLU A 108 14.84 -11.51 10.68
CA GLU A 108 14.82 -12.57 11.69
C GLU A 108 14.85 -13.97 11.08
N PHE A 109 14.16 -14.19 9.96
CA PHE A 109 14.15 -15.50 9.28
C PHE A 109 15.53 -15.89 8.75
N ALA A 110 16.28 -14.93 8.20
CA ALA A 110 17.64 -15.15 7.74
C ALA A 110 18.60 -15.39 8.94
N THR A 111 18.47 -14.60 10.02
CA THR A 111 19.27 -14.72 11.23
C THR A 111 19.09 -16.08 11.91
N LEU A 112 17.84 -16.56 11.98
CA LEU A 112 17.48 -17.85 12.57
C LEU A 112 17.75 -19.03 11.61
N ALA A 113 18.16 -18.75 10.38
CA ALA A 113 18.40 -19.74 9.33
C ALA A 113 17.20 -20.70 9.16
N VAL A 114 15.97 -20.12 9.10
CA VAL A 114 14.74 -20.92 9.01
C VAL A 114 14.77 -21.76 7.72
N PRO A 115 14.62 -23.09 7.80
CA PRO A 115 14.72 -23.95 6.62
C PRO A 115 13.74 -23.56 5.53
N ARG A 116 14.19 -23.47 4.27
CA ARG A 116 13.37 -23.16 3.10
C ARG A 116 12.77 -21.75 3.09
N VAL A 117 13.20 -20.86 3.99
CA VAL A 117 12.76 -19.45 4.01
C VAL A 117 13.96 -18.55 3.70
N PHE A 118 13.82 -17.74 2.68
CA PHE A 118 14.87 -16.88 2.14
C PHE A 118 14.41 -15.43 2.20
N VAL A 119 15.29 -14.52 2.62
CA VAL A 119 15.00 -13.09 2.69
C VAL A 119 15.80 -12.36 1.64
N ALA A 120 15.08 -11.71 0.71
CA ALA A 120 15.67 -10.90 -0.33
C ALA A 120 15.62 -9.40 0.08
N ASP A 121 16.70 -8.94 0.68
CA ASP A 121 16.89 -7.57 1.15
C ASP A 121 17.87 -6.76 0.26
N ASN A 122 18.49 -7.41 -0.72
CA ASN A 122 19.38 -6.83 -1.72
C ASN A 122 19.02 -7.31 -3.13
N LEU A 123 19.44 -6.54 -4.15
CA LEU A 123 19.41 -7.03 -5.53
C LEU A 123 20.31 -8.27 -5.62
N LYS A 124 19.70 -9.41 -5.97
CA LYS A 124 20.39 -10.69 -6.02
C LYS A 124 19.67 -11.67 -6.93
N LEU A 125 20.45 -12.45 -7.69
CA LEU A 125 19.97 -13.65 -8.35
C LEU A 125 19.97 -14.82 -7.38
N TRP A 126 18.81 -15.38 -7.09
CA TRP A 126 18.66 -16.60 -6.31
C TRP A 126 18.70 -17.79 -7.25
N THR A 127 19.58 -18.73 -6.95
CA THR A 127 19.84 -19.89 -7.80
C THR A 127 19.05 -21.13 -7.36
N PRO A 128 18.89 -22.14 -8.24
CA PRO A 128 18.28 -23.42 -7.87
C PRO A 128 18.97 -24.11 -6.71
N ALA A 129 20.29 -23.97 -6.60
CA ALA A 129 21.06 -24.56 -5.51
C ALA A 129 20.71 -23.95 -4.15
N GLU A 130 20.43 -22.67 -4.10
CA GLU A 130 20.00 -21.96 -2.88
C GLU A 130 18.53 -22.24 -2.56
N LEU A 131 17.64 -22.08 -3.55
CA LEU A 131 16.19 -22.23 -3.35
C LEU A 131 15.77 -23.70 -3.17
N GLY A 132 16.54 -24.64 -3.70
CA GLY A 132 16.16 -26.06 -3.79
C GLY A 132 14.98 -26.32 -4.71
N VAL A 133 14.75 -25.43 -5.69
CA VAL A 133 13.69 -25.45 -6.70
C VAL A 133 14.34 -25.14 -8.06
N PRO A 134 13.98 -25.81 -9.18
CA PRO A 134 14.63 -25.65 -10.47
C PRO A 134 14.19 -24.34 -11.18
N VAL A 135 14.41 -23.21 -10.54
CA VAL A 135 14.08 -21.86 -11.01
C VAL A 135 15.13 -20.86 -10.54
N GLN A 136 15.34 -19.83 -11.32
CA GLN A 136 16.16 -18.69 -10.95
C GLN A 136 15.24 -17.49 -10.65
N VAL A 137 15.53 -16.76 -9.57
CA VAL A 137 14.75 -15.59 -9.19
C VAL A 137 15.66 -14.39 -9.01
N LEU A 138 15.54 -13.40 -9.90
CA LEU A 138 16.18 -12.10 -9.70
C LEU A 138 15.27 -11.27 -8.79
N ALA A 139 15.76 -10.93 -7.60
CA ALA A 139 14.99 -10.22 -6.58
C ALA A 139 15.49 -8.77 -6.48
N LEU A 140 14.58 -7.81 -6.67
CA LEU A 140 14.80 -6.38 -6.45
C LEU A 140 13.90 -5.90 -5.29
N PRO A 141 14.42 -5.85 -4.05
CA PRO A 141 13.67 -5.29 -2.93
C PRO A 141 13.46 -3.78 -3.09
N TRP A 142 12.69 -3.19 -2.19
CA TRP A 142 12.53 -1.75 -2.18
C TRP A 142 13.84 -0.99 -2.14
N VAL A 143 14.00 -0.09 -3.09
CA VAL A 143 15.20 0.73 -3.24
C VAL A 143 15.08 1.97 -2.36
N THR A 144 15.82 2.04 -1.27
CA THR A 144 15.91 3.24 -0.47
C THR A 144 16.95 4.20 -1.05
N ARG A 145 16.60 5.48 -1.11
CA ARG A 145 17.50 6.53 -1.59
C ARG A 145 18.83 6.54 -0.82
N SER A 146 18.81 6.46 0.51
CA SER A 146 20.00 6.46 1.37
C SER A 146 20.98 5.34 1.00
N ARG A 147 20.50 4.15 0.74
CA ARG A 147 21.33 2.98 0.42
C ARG A 147 22.08 3.13 -0.91
N PHE A 148 21.45 3.79 -1.89
CA PHE A 148 22.08 4.07 -3.18
C PHE A 148 22.98 5.33 -3.13
N MET A 149 22.61 6.30 -2.32
CA MET A 149 23.41 7.54 -2.16
C MET A 149 24.71 7.32 -1.39
N ALA A 150 24.78 6.35 -0.49
CA ALA A 150 26.00 6.04 0.27
C ALA A 150 27.25 5.81 -0.63
N ASN A 151 27.05 5.49 -1.91
CA ASN A 151 28.10 5.24 -2.90
C ASN A 151 28.00 6.15 -4.13
N LEU A 152 27.22 7.26 -4.06
CA LEU A 152 27.05 8.21 -5.14
C LEU A 152 27.66 9.55 -4.73
N ASP A 153 28.46 10.12 -5.61
CA ASP A 153 28.78 11.54 -5.53
C ASP A 153 27.53 12.34 -5.97
N THR A 154 26.85 12.90 -4.98
CA THR A 154 25.61 13.68 -5.18
C THR A 154 25.89 15.17 -5.12
N THR A 155 27.17 15.59 -5.01
CA THR A 155 27.58 16.98 -4.89
C THR A 155 27.11 17.77 -6.14
N GLY A 156 26.25 18.75 -5.92
CA GLY A 156 25.75 19.64 -6.99
C GLY A 156 24.65 19.03 -7.89
N LYS A 157 24.17 17.81 -7.60
CA LYS A 157 23.11 17.16 -8.39
C LYS A 157 21.74 17.53 -7.87
N THR A 158 20.81 17.71 -8.79
CA THR A 158 19.39 17.81 -8.50
C THR A 158 18.81 16.44 -8.09
N LEU A 159 17.63 16.43 -7.46
CA LEU A 159 16.95 15.18 -7.09
C LEU A 159 16.70 14.28 -8.32
N ASP A 160 16.27 14.85 -9.44
CA ASP A 160 15.99 14.11 -10.67
C ASP A 160 17.25 13.45 -11.22
N GLU A 161 18.39 14.13 -11.20
CA GLU A 161 19.68 13.57 -11.62
C GLU A 161 20.08 12.39 -10.71
N VAL A 162 19.85 12.50 -9.41
CA VAL A 162 20.11 11.39 -8.46
C VAL A 162 19.22 10.17 -8.76
N TYR A 163 17.93 10.39 -9.05
CA TYR A 163 17.03 9.29 -9.41
C TYR A 163 17.40 8.64 -10.74
N ASN A 164 17.82 9.42 -11.73
CA ASN A 164 18.32 8.90 -13.00
C ASN A 164 19.59 8.05 -12.79
N ASP A 165 20.53 8.50 -11.97
CA ASP A 165 21.73 7.71 -11.63
C ASP A 165 21.39 6.38 -10.93
N ILE A 166 20.39 6.37 -10.05
CA ILE A 166 19.91 5.16 -9.38
C ILE A 166 19.30 4.22 -10.43
N HIS A 167 18.45 4.74 -11.31
CA HIS A 167 17.83 3.97 -12.39
C HIS A 167 18.88 3.32 -13.30
N ASP A 168 19.88 4.10 -13.75
CA ASP A 168 20.96 3.62 -14.62
C ASP A 168 21.83 2.55 -13.95
N ARG A 169 22.03 2.63 -12.63
CA ARG A 169 22.74 1.60 -11.85
C ARG A 169 21.95 0.31 -11.76
N ILE A 170 20.65 0.42 -11.48
CA ILE A 170 19.79 -0.76 -11.46
C ILE A 170 19.76 -1.42 -12.81
N GLN A 171 19.59 -0.64 -13.89
CA GLN A 171 19.58 -1.17 -15.24
C GLN A 171 20.91 -1.87 -15.57
N ARG A 172 22.06 -1.28 -15.26
CA ARG A 172 23.37 -1.91 -15.45
C ARG A 172 23.50 -3.22 -14.65
N ALA A 173 23.12 -3.22 -13.38
CA ALA A 173 23.18 -4.43 -12.55
C ALA A 173 22.28 -5.54 -13.10
N PHE A 174 21.10 -5.22 -13.62
CA PHE A 174 20.24 -6.18 -14.31
C PHE A 174 20.92 -6.73 -15.57
N GLU A 175 21.45 -5.86 -16.43
CA GLU A 175 22.12 -6.30 -17.67
C GLU A 175 23.35 -7.18 -17.38
N GLU A 176 24.15 -6.85 -16.38
CA GLU A 176 25.29 -7.65 -15.95
C GLU A 176 24.84 -9.04 -15.48
N THR A 177 23.83 -9.10 -14.60
CA THR A 177 23.27 -10.36 -14.11
C THR A 177 22.66 -11.18 -15.25
N LEU A 178 21.85 -10.56 -16.10
CA LEU A 178 21.17 -11.23 -17.21
C LEU A 178 22.12 -11.68 -18.33
N ALA A 179 23.31 -11.07 -18.44
CA ALA A 179 24.30 -11.43 -19.44
C ALA A 179 25.24 -12.55 -18.96
N HIS A 180 25.54 -12.64 -17.67
CA HIS A 180 26.66 -13.43 -17.17
C HIS A 180 26.32 -14.46 -16.10
N GLU A 181 25.19 -14.29 -15.39
CA GLU A 181 24.88 -15.11 -14.21
C GLU A 181 23.74 -16.10 -14.43
N ILE A 182 22.90 -15.92 -15.44
CA ILE A 182 21.74 -16.78 -15.67
C ILE A 182 22.09 -18.07 -16.42
N ASP A 183 21.40 -19.15 -16.04
CA ASP A 183 21.36 -20.36 -16.85
C ASP A 183 20.18 -20.28 -17.83
N PRO A 184 20.43 -20.18 -19.13
CA PRO A 184 19.38 -20.02 -20.14
C PRO A 184 18.46 -21.26 -20.30
N ALA A 185 18.80 -22.37 -19.68
CA ALA A 185 17.98 -23.59 -19.74
C ALA A 185 16.89 -23.62 -18.64
N LEU A 186 17.02 -22.76 -17.63
CA LEU A 186 16.11 -22.72 -16.48
C LEU A 186 15.12 -21.56 -16.60
N PRO A 187 13.92 -21.70 -16.01
CA PRO A 187 13.01 -20.58 -15.87
C PRO A 187 13.64 -19.45 -15.07
N LEU A 188 13.39 -18.19 -15.50
CA LEU A 188 13.85 -16.99 -14.84
C LEU A 188 12.66 -16.10 -14.44
N ILE A 189 12.56 -15.81 -13.16
CA ILE A 189 11.53 -14.94 -12.58
C ILE A 189 12.20 -13.65 -12.09
N LEU A 190 11.56 -12.51 -12.36
CA LEU A 190 11.85 -11.27 -11.65
C LEU A 190 10.83 -11.12 -10.51
N THR A 191 11.29 -10.79 -9.31
CA THR A 191 10.39 -10.25 -8.27
C THR A 191 10.87 -8.88 -7.83
N ALA A 192 9.96 -7.91 -7.76
CA ALA A 192 10.30 -6.55 -7.37
C ALA A 192 9.20 -5.91 -6.51
N HIS A 193 9.63 -5.10 -5.54
CA HIS A 193 8.71 -4.24 -4.79
C HIS A 193 8.95 -2.80 -5.24
N ALA A 194 8.18 -2.33 -6.21
CA ALA A 194 8.38 -1.02 -6.85
C ALA A 194 7.18 -0.58 -7.67
N SER A 195 7.06 0.73 -7.92
CA SER A 195 6.20 1.25 -8.98
C SER A 195 6.79 0.97 -10.37
N VAL A 196 5.94 0.73 -11.34
CA VAL A 196 6.30 0.55 -12.76
C VAL A 196 5.50 1.53 -13.60
N HIS A 197 6.14 2.14 -14.61
CA HIS A 197 5.45 3.02 -15.56
C HIS A 197 4.25 2.32 -16.20
N GLY A 198 3.10 3.03 -16.22
CA GLY A 198 1.85 2.51 -16.77
C GLY A 198 0.98 1.74 -15.78
N ALA A 199 1.45 1.47 -14.57
CA ALA A 199 0.62 0.87 -13.53
C ALA A 199 -0.48 1.82 -13.05
N ARG A 200 -1.65 1.26 -12.74
CA ARG A 200 -2.78 2.01 -12.19
C ARG A 200 -2.68 2.00 -10.68
N LEU A 201 -2.44 3.17 -10.11
CA LEU A 201 -2.39 3.37 -8.67
C LEU A 201 -3.80 3.37 -8.07
N GLY A 202 -3.95 2.76 -6.91
CA GLY A 202 -5.15 2.82 -6.07
C GLY A 202 -5.11 4.00 -5.09
N SER A 203 -5.41 3.73 -3.83
CA SER A 203 -5.35 4.71 -2.74
C SER A 203 -3.92 5.14 -2.40
N GLU A 204 -2.89 4.39 -2.79
CA GLU A 204 -1.47 4.68 -2.58
C GLU A 204 -1.05 6.02 -3.21
N ARG A 205 -1.75 6.46 -4.26
CA ARG A 205 -1.50 7.75 -4.93
C ARG A 205 -1.45 8.94 -3.97
N GLN A 206 -2.17 8.89 -2.86
CA GLN A 206 -2.18 9.93 -1.83
C GLN A 206 -0.93 9.88 -0.92
N ILE A 207 -0.28 8.74 -0.83
CA ILE A 207 0.89 8.51 0.03
C ILE A 207 2.18 8.75 -0.75
N MET A 208 2.14 8.63 -2.08
CA MET A 208 3.26 8.84 -3.00
C MET A 208 3.59 10.34 -3.23
N LEU A 209 3.49 11.16 -2.16
CA LEU A 209 3.92 12.56 -2.15
C LEU A 209 5.45 12.61 -2.00
N GLY A 210 6.18 12.26 -3.06
CA GLY A 210 7.63 12.32 -3.07
C GLY A 210 8.23 11.67 -4.29
N HIS A 211 9.51 11.89 -4.52
CA HIS A 211 10.26 11.23 -5.59
C HIS A 211 10.47 9.76 -5.23
N GLU A 212 9.71 8.90 -5.87
CA GLU A 212 9.81 7.45 -5.80
C GLU A 212 10.51 6.92 -7.05
N LEU A 213 11.28 5.85 -6.89
CA LEU A 213 11.86 5.16 -8.04
C LEU A 213 10.76 4.41 -8.79
N VAL A 214 10.51 4.83 -10.03
CA VAL A 214 9.56 4.17 -10.93
C VAL A 214 10.35 3.40 -11.98
N LEU A 215 10.22 2.08 -11.99
CA LEU A 215 10.90 1.24 -12.98
C LEU A 215 10.30 1.43 -14.38
N SER A 216 11.15 1.38 -15.40
CA SER A 216 10.68 1.42 -16.77
C SER A 216 9.96 0.11 -17.14
N GLN A 217 8.92 0.23 -17.97
CA GLN A 217 8.23 -0.96 -18.46
C GLN A 217 9.18 -1.88 -19.27
N GLY A 218 10.14 -1.32 -20.01
CA GLY A 218 11.14 -2.09 -20.75
C GLY A 218 11.99 -2.99 -19.85
N LEU A 219 12.36 -2.51 -18.66
CA LEU A 219 13.15 -3.29 -17.70
C LEU A 219 12.38 -4.52 -17.19
N VAL A 220 11.13 -4.33 -16.78
CA VAL A 220 10.32 -5.42 -16.20
C VAL A 220 9.72 -6.34 -17.26
N SER A 221 9.65 -5.89 -18.52
CA SER A 221 9.14 -6.70 -19.65
C SER A 221 10.26 -7.30 -20.50
N ASP A 222 11.49 -7.40 -19.98
CA ASP A 222 12.60 -8.02 -20.69
C ASP A 222 12.23 -9.47 -21.05
N PRO A 223 12.38 -9.88 -22.33
CA PRO A 223 11.97 -11.20 -22.81
C PRO A 223 12.80 -12.36 -22.23
N ARG A 224 13.87 -12.07 -21.52
CA ARG A 224 14.64 -13.09 -20.77
C ARG A 224 13.89 -13.61 -19.56
N PHE A 225 13.00 -12.82 -18.97
CA PHE A 225 12.10 -13.28 -17.90
C PHE A 225 10.99 -14.15 -18.46
N ASP A 226 10.58 -15.13 -17.67
CA ASP A 226 9.43 -15.99 -17.96
C ASP A 226 8.18 -15.55 -17.17
N TYR A 227 8.39 -14.92 -16.00
CA TYR A 227 7.32 -14.35 -15.17
C TYR A 227 7.88 -13.20 -14.31
N VAL A 228 7.06 -12.17 -14.07
CA VAL A 228 7.43 -11.03 -13.21
C VAL A 228 6.40 -10.85 -12.12
N ALA A 229 6.84 -11.04 -10.87
CA ALA A 229 6.05 -10.95 -9.64
C ALA A 229 6.28 -9.61 -8.95
N LEU A 230 5.29 -8.72 -8.97
CA LEU A 230 5.39 -7.37 -8.42
C LEU A 230 4.53 -7.19 -7.17
N GLY A 231 5.04 -6.42 -6.20
CA GLY A 231 4.32 -5.86 -5.06
C GLY A 231 4.40 -4.33 -5.04
N HIS A 232 3.85 -3.71 -3.99
CA HIS A 232 3.75 -2.28 -3.76
C HIS A 232 2.43 -1.65 -4.19
N ILE A 233 1.88 -2.02 -5.34
CA ILE A 233 0.58 -1.50 -5.78
C ILE A 233 -0.51 -2.47 -5.36
N HIS A 234 -1.42 -1.99 -4.50
CA HIS A 234 -2.46 -2.80 -3.86
C HIS A 234 -3.54 -3.31 -4.82
N LYS A 235 -3.61 -2.72 -6.02
CA LYS A 235 -4.55 -3.14 -7.05
C LYS A 235 -3.97 -4.23 -7.92
N HIS A 236 -4.60 -5.42 -7.90
CA HIS A 236 -4.26 -6.48 -8.84
C HIS A 236 -4.39 -6.01 -10.29
N GLN A 237 -3.33 -6.21 -11.08
CA GLN A 237 -3.28 -5.89 -12.50
C GLN A 237 -2.13 -6.61 -13.21
N SER A 238 -2.29 -6.83 -14.51
CA SER A 238 -1.21 -7.26 -15.40
C SER A 238 -0.81 -6.11 -16.31
N LEU A 239 0.49 -5.86 -16.42
CA LEU A 239 1.06 -4.80 -17.26
C LEU A 239 1.55 -5.31 -18.60
N ASN A 240 1.84 -6.60 -18.70
CA ASN A 240 2.35 -7.23 -19.93
C ASN A 240 1.90 -8.70 -19.98
N GLU A 241 1.78 -9.23 -21.20
CA GLU A 241 1.38 -10.62 -21.42
C GLU A 241 2.57 -11.57 -21.60
N ARG A 242 3.69 -11.09 -22.17
CA ARG A 242 4.88 -11.89 -22.47
C ARG A 242 6.16 -11.06 -22.33
N PRO A 243 6.92 -11.31 -21.22
CA PRO A 243 6.53 -12.11 -20.05
C PRO A 243 5.32 -11.52 -19.35
N PRO A 244 4.53 -12.33 -18.62
CA PRO A 244 3.50 -11.81 -17.75
C PRO A 244 4.14 -10.94 -16.65
N VAL A 245 3.70 -9.68 -16.53
CA VAL A 245 4.15 -8.72 -15.52
C VAL A 245 2.96 -8.42 -14.63
N VAL A 246 2.96 -8.97 -13.40
CA VAL A 246 1.76 -9.04 -12.58
C VAL A 246 1.99 -8.42 -11.21
N TYR A 247 1.15 -7.45 -10.85
CA TYR A 247 0.94 -7.06 -9.46
C TYR A 247 -0.10 -7.98 -8.83
N ALA A 248 0.26 -8.67 -7.74
CA ALA A 248 -0.70 -9.48 -7.00
C ALA A 248 -1.79 -8.63 -6.35
N GLY A 249 -1.43 -7.44 -5.91
CA GLY A 249 -2.24 -6.56 -5.09
C GLY A 249 -2.21 -6.96 -3.61
N SER A 250 -2.82 -6.15 -2.75
CA SER A 250 -2.89 -6.43 -1.32
C SER A 250 -3.85 -7.59 -1.01
N ILE A 251 -3.58 -8.29 0.10
CA ILE A 251 -4.36 -9.47 0.49
C ILE A 251 -5.71 -9.14 1.14
N GLU A 252 -5.91 -7.88 1.55
CA GLU A 252 -7.15 -7.36 2.14
C GLU A 252 -7.31 -5.89 1.75
N ARG A 253 -8.53 -5.36 1.79
CA ARG A 253 -8.77 -3.92 1.57
C ARG A 253 -8.24 -3.10 2.74
N ILE A 254 -7.47 -2.08 2.45
CA ILE A 254 -6.90 -1.19 3.47
C ILE A 254 -7.89 -0.09 3.83
N ASP A 255 -8.52 0.51 2.84
CA ASP A 255 -9.44 1.62 3.02
C ASP A 255 -10.59 1.65 1.99
N PHE A 256 -11.40 2.71 2.02
CA PHE A 256 -12.53 2.88 1.10
C PHE A 256 -12.11 3.16 -0.35
N GLY A 257 -10.88 3.59 -0.61
CA GLY A 257 -10.36 3.73 -1.97
C GLY A 257 -10.31 2.39 -2.71
N GLU A 258 -10.17 1.30 -1.95
CA GLU A 258 -10.11 -0.06 -2.46
C GLU A 258 -11.46 -0.81 -2.41
N ALA A 259 -12.55 -0.13 -2.07
CA ALA A 259 -13.88 -0.75 -1.89
C ALA A 259 -14.34 -1.58 -3.10
N GLY A 260 -14.03 -1.13 -4.32
CA GLY A 260 -14.37 -1.80 -5.58
C GLY A 260 -13.38 -2.85 -6.05
N GLU A 261 -12.30 -3.10 -5.31
CA GLU A 261 -11.24 -4.00 -5.72
C GLU A 261 -11.47 -5.44 -5.23
N THR A 262 -11.05 -6.41 -6.03
CA THR A 262 -10.97 -7.80 -5.61
C THR A 262 -9.55 -8.06 -5.12
N LYS A 263 -9.42 -8.58 -3.91
CA LYS A 263 -8.16 -8.93 -3.28
C LYS A 263 -7.88 -10.42 -3.46
N GLY A 264 -6.60 -10.78 -3.55
CA GLY A 264 -6.25 -12.16 -3.86
C GLY A 264 -4.76 -12.40 -3.94
N TYR A 265 -4.42 -13.50 -4.56
CA TYR A 265 -3.06 -13.93 -4.86
C TYR A 265 -3.00 -14.55 -6.26
N VAL A 266 -1.81 -14.80 -6.76
CA VAL A 266 -1.60 -15.40 -8.08
C VAL A 266 -1.00 -16.80 -7.93
N LEU A 267 -1.56 -17.74 -8.66
CA LEU A 267 -0.92 -19.03 -8.93
C LEU A 267 -0.38 -19.03 -10.35
N ALA A 268 0.87 -19.44 -10.52
CA ALA A 268 1.47 -19.55 -11.83
C ALA A 268 2.27 -20.85 -11.98
N GLU A 269 2.26 -21.36 -13.21
CA GLU A 269 3.10 -22.46 -13.67
C GLU A 269 4.12 -21.87 -14.66
N VAL A 270 5.38 -21.88 -14.27
CA VAL A 270 6.46 -21.21 -15.01
C VAL A 270 7.44 -22.25 -15.53
N ALA A 271 7.65 -22.22 -16.84
CA ALA A 271 8.68 -22.97 -17.53
C ALA A 271 9.50 -22.01 -18.41
N ARG A 272 10.67 -22.44 -18.83
CA ARG A 272 11.50 -21.61 -19.70
C ARG A 272 10.77 -21.29 -21.01
N GLY A 273 10.57 -20.00 -21.30
CA GLY A 273 9.87 -19.47 -22.46
C GLY A 273 8.34 -19.47 -22.34
N GLN A 274 7.78 -19.91 -21.21
CA GLN A 274 6.34 -19.99 -21.04
C GLN A 274 5.93 -19.81 -19.58
N ALA A 275 4.88 -19.03 -19.34
CA ALA A 275 4.19 -18.98 -18.05
C ALA A 275 2.68 -18.93 -18.25
N GLU A 276 1.97 -19.73 -17.45
CA GLU A 276 0.52 -19.67 -17.31
C GLU A 276 0.20 -19.24 -15.88
N TRP A 277 -0.73 -18.31 -15.73
CA TRP A 277 -1.08 -17.80 -14.41
C TRP A 277 -2.58 -17.51 -14.26
N ARG A 278 -3.05 -17.53 -13.04
CA ARG A 278 -4.40 -17.14 -12.67
C ARG A 278 -4.44 -16.38 -11.38
N PHE A 279 -5.28 -15.37 -11.31
CA PHE A 279 -5.61 -14.68 -10.06
C PHE A 279 -6.66 -15.49 -9.29
N VAL A 280 -6.42 -15.66 -7.99
CA VAL A 280 -7.33 -16.38 -7.09
C VAL A 280 -7.88 -15.38 -6.08
N PRO A 281 -9.18 -15.07 -6.12
CA PRO A 281 -9.77 -14.14 -5.18
C PRO A 281 -9.83 -14.71 -3.77
N LEU A 282 -9.61 -13.84 -2.78
CA LEU A 282 -9.75 -14.13 -1.36
C LEU A 282 -11.14 -13.73 -0.85
N GLU A 283 -11.61 -14.42 0.17
CA GLU A 283 -12.79 -14.03 0.92
C GLU A 283 -12.41 -12.90 1.91
N THR A 284 -12.60 -11.68 1.48
CA THR A 284 -12.23 -10.48 2.25
C THR A 284 -13.46 -9.73 2.75
N ARG A 285 -13.28 -8.90 3.80
CA ARG A 285 -14.36 -8.07 4.32
C ARG A 285 -14.79 -7.05 3.27
N ARG A 286 -16.10 -6.93 3.06
CA ARG A 286 -16.66 -5.96 2.11
C ARG A 286 -16.55 -4.53 2.65
N PHE A 287 -16.14 -3.62 1.77
CA PHE A 287 -16.27 -2.19 1.96
C PHE A 287 -17.37 -1.67 1.05
N ILE A 288 -18.25 -0.84 1.60
CA ILE A 288 -19.37 -0.23 0.88
C ILE A 288 -19.26 1.27 1.05
N ASP A 289 -18.99 1.98 -0.05
CA ASP A 289 -18.88 3.43 -0.08
C ASP A 289 -20.04 4.00 -0.86
N LEU A 290 -20.87 4.80 -0.19
CA LEU A 290 -22.07 5.41 -0.76
C LEU A 290 -21.94 6.93 -0.72
N PHE A 291 -22.17 7.55 -1.86
CA PHE A 291 -22.31 8.99 -1.96
C PHE A 291 -23.73 9.31 -2.42
N ILE A 292 -24.48 10.02 -1.57
CA ILE A 292 -25.91 10.30 -1.78
C ILE A 292 -26.15 11.79 -1.67
N LYS A 293 -26.81 12.35 -2.68
CA LYS A 293 -27.26 13.74 -2.73
C LYS A 293 -28.78 13.76 -2.82
N PRO A 294 -29.51 13.81 -1.70
CA PRO A 294 -30.93 14.05 -1.72
C PRO A 294 -31.20 15.49 -2.18
N THR A 295 -32.20 15.67 -3.03
CA THR A 295 -32.46 16.95 -3.71
C THR A 295 -33.70 17.68 -3.22
N ALA A 296 -34.72 16.94 -2.82
CA ALA A 296 -36.00 17.52 -2.42
C ALA A 296 -36.26 17.32 -0.91
N ALA A 297 -36.84 18.34 -0.27
CA ALA A 297 -37.10 18.28 1.17
C ALA A 297 -38.21 17.29 1.53
N ASP A 298 -39.25 17.18 0.72
CA ASP A 298 -40.40 16.30 0.92
C ASP A 298 -40.11 14.82 0.71
N THR A 299 -39.10 14.49 -0.09
CA THR A 299 -38.64 13.09 -0.36
C THR A 299 -37.25 12.77 0.22
N PHE A 300 -36.73 13.65 1.07
CA PHE A 300 -35.34 13.62 1.55
C PHE A 300 -34.92 12.25 2.09
N MET A 301 -35.64 11.72 3.05
CA MET A 301 -35.31 10.39 3.63
C MET A 301 -35.62 9.25 2.66
N ASP A 302 -36.66 9.34 1.84
CA ASP A 302 -37.00 8.31 0.85
C ASP A 302 -35.90 8.19 -0.22
N GLU A 303 -35.35 9.32 -0.68
CA GLU A 303 -34.23 9.34 -1.62
C GLU A 303 -32.97 8.68 -1.00
N ILE A 304 -32.70 8.93 0.29
CA ILE A 304 -31.59 8.31 0.99
C ILE A 304 -31.84 6.81 1.12
N MET A 305 -32.96 6.42 1.72
CA MET A 305 -33.28 5.01 2.01
C MET A 305 -33.38 4.16 0.74
N GLY A 306 -33.91 4.74 -0.36
CA GLY A 306 -34.02 4.07 -1.65
C GLY A 306 -32.67 3.75 -2.32
N ARG A 307 -31.57 4.37 -1.89
CA ARG A 307 -30.23 4.12 -2.42
C ARG A 307 -29.38 3.20 -1.52
N LEU A 308 -29.90 2.81 -0.35
CA LEU A 308 -29.18 1.95 0.56
C LEU A 308 -29.20 0.50 0.06
N PRO A 309 -28.08 -0.25 0.24
CA PRO A 309 -28.01 -1.67 -0.06
C PRO A 309 -28.93 -2.48 0.86
N SER A 310 -29.31 -3.69 0.41
CA SER A 310 -30.08 -4.63 1.22
C SER A 310 -29.29 -5.07 2.47
N ALA A 311 -30.01 -5.51 3.51
CA ALA A 311 -29.43 -6.00 4.76
C ALA A 311 -28.42 -7.15 4.52
N GLU A 312 -28.66 -8.02 3.56
CA GLU A 312 -27.77 -9.10 3.17
C GLU A 312 -26.41 -8.59 2.66
N ARG A 313 -26.41 -7.53 1.85
CA ARG A 313 -25.18 -6.90 1.37
C ARG A 313 -24.42 -6.18 2.47
N LEU A 314 -25.15 -5.63 3.45
CA LEU A 314 -24.58 -4.90 4.59
C LEU A 314 -23.99 -5.84 5.64
N ALA A 315 -24.45 -7.08 5.73
CA ALA A 315 -24.04 -8.02 6.78
C ALA A 315 -22.50 -8.15 6.86
N GLY A 316 -21.93 -7.77 8.01
CA GLY A 316 -20.50 -7.79 8.28
C GLY A 316 -19.64 -6.83 7.47
N ALA A 317 -20.21 -5.93 6.66
CA ALA A 317 -19.48 -4.97 5.84
C ALA A 317 -19.03 -3.74 6.65
N ILE A 318 -17.94 -3.10 6.24
CA ILE A 318 -17.55 -1.76 6.67
C ILE A 318 -18.19 -0.78 5.67
N CYS A 319 -19.03 0.11 6.18
CA CYS A 319 -19.84 1.00 5.37
C CYS A 319 -19.48 2.47 5.61
N ARG A 320 -19.33 3.23 4.54
CA ARG A 320 -19.28 4.69 4.57
C ARG A 320 -20.45 5.25 3.79
N VAL A 321 -21.23 6.11 4.43
CA VAL A 321 -22.33 6.85 3.81
C VAL A 321 -21.95 8.32 3.86
N GLN A 322 -21.79 8.93 2.70
CA GLN A 322 -21.49 10.33 2.52
C GLN A 322 -22.76 11.02 2.00
N LEU A 323 -23.35 11.87 2.82
CA LEU A 323 -24.55 12.64 2.49
C LEU A 323 -24.16 14.08 2.18
N GLU A 324 -24.50 14.56 0.99
CA GLU A 324 -24.32 15.95 0.61
C GLU A 324 -25.69 16.60 0.42
N PHE A 325 -26.03 17.59 1.25
CA PHE A 325 -27.35 18.22 1.27
C PHE A 325 -27.30 19.69 1.75
N ALA A 326 -28.32 20.46 1.44
CA ALA A 326 -28.44 21.83 1.92
C ALA A 326 -28.58 21.88 3.45
N ALA A 327 -27.87 22.80 4.12
CA ALA A 327 -27.81 22.88 5.58
C ALA A 327 -29.21 22.97 6.24
N GLU A 328 -30.18 23.56 5.55
CA GLU A 328 -31.60 23.66 5.97
C GLU A 328 -32.31 22.30 6.04
N HIS A 329 -31.82 21.29 5.32
CA HIS A 329 -32.38 19.94 5.34
C HIS A 329 -31.81 19.05 6.46
N GLU A 330 -30.86 19.54 7.26
CA GLU A 330 -30.28 18.72 8.33
C GLU A 330 -31.32 18.21 9.35
N ALA A 331 -32.31 19.00 9.64
CA ALA A 331 -33.39 18.62 10.56
C ALA A 331 -34.30 17.48 10.02
N LEU A 332 -34.24 17.22 8.70
CA LEU A 332 -34.97 16.12 8.05
C LEU A 332 -34.25 14.79 8.13
N LEU A 333 -32.97 14.81 8.52
CA LEU A 333 -32.14 13.58 8.58
C LEU A 333 -32.48 12.77 9.83
N ASP A 334 -33.14 11.63 9.64
CA ASP A 334 -33.31 10.63 10.70
C ASP A 334 -32.07 9.69 10.78
N GLU A 335 -31.07 10.11 11.56
CA GLU A 335 -29.86 9.29 11.77
C GLU A 335 -30.19 7.96 12.47
N LYS A 336 -31.25 7.89 13.26
CA LYS A 336 -31.65 6.64 13.94
C LYS A 336 -32.12 5.63 12.90
N GLN A 337 -33.02 6.03 12.01
CA GLN A 337 -33.49 5.17 10.92
C GLN A 337 -32.33 4.66 10.05
N LEU A 338 -31.34 5.52 9.75
CA LEU A 338 -30.13 5.11 9.05
C LEU A 338 -29.34 4.04 9.84
N ARG A 339 -29.05 4.31 11.11
CA ARG A 339 -28.29 3.37 11.95
C ARG A 339 -29.02 2.03 12.12
N ASP A 340 -30.34 2.08 12.24
CA ASP A 340 -31.15 0.87 12.34
C ASP A 340 -31.08 0.05 11.04
N HIS A 341 -31.04 0.68 9.87
CA HIS A 341 -30.85 -0.01 8.59
C HIS A 341 -29.49 -0.71 8.49
N PHE A 342 -28.44 -0.11 9.06
CA PHE A 342 -27.07 -0.64 9.07
C PHE A 342 -26.76 -1.51 10.30
N HIS A 343 -27.73 -1.93 11.10
CA HIS A 343 -27.47 -2.70 12.33
C HIS A 343 -26.67 -3.99 12.10
N GLY A 344 -26.77 -4.63 10.93
CA GLY A 344 -26.01 -5.82 10.54
C GLY A 344 -24.62 -5.54 9.99
N ALA A 345 -24.29 -4.27 9.74
CA ALA A 345 -22.95 -3.89 9.29
C ALA A 345 -21.93 -4.03 10.43
N PHE A 346 -20.69 -4.31 10.07
CA PHE A 346 -19.60 -4.35 11.03
C PHE A 346 -19.29 -2.95 11.60
N GLU A 347 -19.25 -1.95 10.71
CA GLU A 347 -19.07 -0.54 11.06
C GLU A 347 -19.83 0.36 10.09
N LEU A 348 -20.40 1.44 10.60
CA LEU A 348 -21.00 2.52 9.80
C LEU A 348 -20.29 3.83 10.10
N ARG A 349 -19.74 4.46 9.05
CA ARG A 349 -19.26 5.84 9.05
C ARG A 349 -20.22 6.72 8.27
N LEU A 350 -20.88 7.65 8.97
CA LEU A 350 -21.77 8.62 8.39
C LEU A 350 -21.05 9.98 8.30
N LEU A 351 -20.84 10.46 7.08
CA LEU A 351 -20.23 11.77 6.81
C LEU A 351 -21.30 12.70 6.22
N LYS A 352 -21.43 13.90 6.79
CA LYS A 352 -22.40 14.90 6.39
C LYS A 352 -21.70 16.10 5.78
N HIS A 353 -21.94 16.35 4.51
CA HIS A 353 -21.45 17.51 3.76
C HIS A 353 -22.62 18.50 3.57
N ARG A 354 -22.62 19.54 4.38
CA ARG A 354 -23.69 20.56 4.38
C ARG A 354 -23.37 21.64 3.35
N LEU A 355 -24.16 21.73 2.31
CA LEU A 355 -24.08 22.81 1.32
C LEU A 355 -24.78 24.08 1.85
N GLY A 356 -24.19 25.24 1.59
CA GLY A 356 -24.78 26.52 2.01
C GLY A 356 -24.65 26.85 3.50
N SER A 357 -23.99 25.97 4.29
CA SER A 357 -23.53 26.34 5.64
C SER A 357 -22.24 27.17 5.61
N ASP A 358 -21.80 27.51 4.41
CA ASP A 358 -20.69 28.44 4.26
C ASP A 358 -21.09 29.82 4.79
N LYS A 359 -20.90 29.98 6.07
CA LYS A 359 -20.21 31.18 6.51
C LYS A 359 -18.87 31.07 5.81
N SER A 360 -18.78 31.57 4.58
CA SER A 360 -17.52 31.78 3.89
C SER A 360 -16.59 32.40 4.93
N ARG A 361 -15.58 31.64 5.35
CA ARG A 361 -14.59 32.15 6.31
C ARG A 361 -13.82 33.32 5.69
N LEU A 362 -14.09 33.57 4.43
CA LEU A 362 -13.56 34.66 3.62
C LEU A 362 -14.62 35.68 3.30
N PRO A 363 -14.31 36.97 3.30
CA PRO A 363 -15.21 38.01 2.82
C PRO A 363 -15.67 37.72 1.38
N PRO A 364 -16.93 38.04 1.01
CA PRO A 364 -17.44 37.83 -0.36
C PRO A 364 -16.51 38.45 -1.40
N GLY A 365 -16.09 37.69 -2.39
CA GLY A 365 -15.23 38.18 -3.49
C GLY A 365 -13.72 38.02 -3.27
N THR A 366 -13.28 37.41 -2.17
CA THR A 366 -11.85 37.18 -1.92
C THR A 366 -11.42 35.83 -2.52
N ALA A 367 -10.62 35.84 -3.57
CA ALA A 367 -10.00 34.66 -4.12
C ALA A 367 -8.78 34.27 -3.24
N ILE A 368 -8.72 33.03 -2.75
CA ILE A 368 -7.61 32.54 -1.89
C ILE A 368 -6.27 32.67 -2.59
N GLU A 369 -6.26 32.51 -3.91
CA GLU A 369 -5.07 32.60 -4.75
C GLU A 369 -4.41 33.99 -4.79
N THR A 370 -5.16 35.02 -4.36
CA THR A 370 -4.66 36.41 -4.32
C THR A 370 -4.18 36.86 -2.94
N LEU A 371 -4.36 36.02 -1.90
CA LEU A 371 -3.98 36.38 -0.54
C LEU A 371 -2.55 35.94 -0.25
N SER A 372 -1.78 36.85 0.36
CA SER A 372 -0.46 36.49 0.88
C SER A 372 -0.57 35.53 2.08
N PRO A 373 0.48 34.77 2.42
CA PRO A 373 0.52 33.96 3.63
C PRO A 373 0.17 34.75 4.92
N TYR A 374 0.54 36.00 4.98
CA TYR A 374 0.26 36.90 6.12
C TYR A 374 -1.24 37.30 6.17
N ASP A 375 -1.87 37.50 5.01
CA ASP A 375 -3.30 37.79 4.94
C ASP A 375 -4.12 36.58 5.40
N LEU A 376 -3.71 35.37 5.01
CA LEU A 376 -4.34 34.11 5.44
C LEU A 376 -4.20 33.89 6.95
N LEU A 377 -3.02 34.17 7.53
CA LEU A 377 -2.77 34.09 8.98
C LEU A 377 -3.63 35.13 9.72
N THR A 378 -3.68 36.35 9.24
CA THR A 378 -4.50 37.44 9.81
C THR A 378 -5.96 37.01 9.86
N LEU A 379 -6.47 36.52 8.76
CA LEU A 379 -7.85 36.06 8.64
C LEU A 379 -8.13 34.87 9.59
N HIS A 380 -7.21 33.92 9.65
CA HIS A 380 -7.33 32.76 10.55
C HIS A 380 -7.44 33.17 12.02
N TRP A 381 -6.58 34.10 12.47
CA TRP A 381 -6.60 34.55 13.86
C TRP A 381 -7.82 35.41 14.21
N ARG A 382 -8.30 36.24 13.27
CA ARG A 382 -9.59 36.95 13.43
C ARG A 382 -10.76 35.99 13.60
N LEU A 383 -10.80 34.92 12.80
CA LEU A 383 -11.81 33.86 12.93
C LEU A 383 -11.71 33.10 14.25
N LYS A 384 -10.52 33.04 14.85
CA LYS A 384 -10.28 32.47 16.19
C LYS A 384 -10.60 33.45 17.33
N GLY A 385 -11.12 34.64 17.02
CA GLY A 385 -11.52 35.65 18.02
C GLY A 385 -10.34 36.40 18.65
N ARG A 386 -9.17 36.39 18.02
CA ARG A 386 -8.03 37.20 18.48
C ARG A 386 -8.27 38.66 18.14
N ASN A 387 -7.85 39.56 19.07
CA ASN A 387 -7.90 41.00 18.84
C ASN A 387 -6.73 41.45 17.94
N ASP A 388 -6.84 42.68 17.40
CA ASP A 388 -5.85 43.18 16.44
C ASP A 388 -4.43 43.31 17.06
N SER A 389 -4.28 43.65 18.34
CA SER A 389 -2.98 43.70 19.03
C SER A 389 -2.32 42.32 19.16
N GLU A 390 -3.10 41.29 19.45
CA GLU A 390 -2.59 39.89 19.44
C GLU A 390 -2.19 39.46 18.04
N ILE A 391 -2.97 39.81 17.03
CA ILE A 391 -2.70 39.52 15.63
C ILE A 391 -1.39 40.17 15.17
N ASP A 392 -1.17 41.43 15.49
CA ASP A 392 0.06 42.16 15.15
C ASP A 392 1.29 41.50 15.78
N THR A 393 1.17 41.05 17.03
CA THR A 393 2.24 40.32 17.71
C THR A 393 2.54 38.99 17.01
N LEU A 394 1.51 38.24 16.68
CA LEU A 394 1.64 36.95 16.00
C LEU A 394 2.15 37.08 14.56
N LEU A 395 1.79 38.15 13.85
CA LEU A 395 2.34 38.48 12.52
C LEU A 395 3.83 38.83 12.60
N GLY A 396 4.27 39.51 13.67
CA GLY A 396 5.69 39.76 13.94
C GLY A 396 6.48 38.44 14.02
N LEU A 397 6.01 37.51 14.85
CA LEU A 397 6.62 36.20 14.99
C LEU A 397 6.56 35.40 13.69
N ALA A 398 5.44 35.43 12.96
CA ALA A 398 5.33 34.74 11.68
C ALA A 398 6.30 35.26 10.62
N ARG A 399 6.59 36.56 10.61
CA ARG A 399 7.60 37.16 9.74
C ARG A 399 9.00 36.65 10.06
N GLU A 400 9.36 36.55 11.34
CA GLU A 400 10.63 35.96 11.77
C GLU A 400 10.77 34.51 11.32
N VAL A 401 9.75 33.69 11.53
CA VAL A 401 9.76 32.29 11.17
C VAL A 401 9.78 32.07 9.64
N LEU A 402 9.02 32.86 8.90
CA LEU A 402 8.94 32.73 7.42
C LEU A 402 10.12 33.43 6.71
N ALA A 403 10.82 34.38 7.39
CA ALA A 403 12.03 34.96 6.86
C ALA A 403 13.29 34.09 7.05
N VAL A 404 13.24 33.13 7.96
CA VAL A 404 14.27 32.08 8.07
C VAL A 404 13.90 31.00 7.02
N GLY A 405 14.31 31.23 5.77
CA GLY A 405 14.29 30.23 4.72
C GLY A 405 15.15 29.01 5.11
N PRO A 406 15.03 27.86 4.39
CA PRO A 406 15.78 26.63 4.69
C PRO A 406 17.31 26.76 4.56
N ASP A 407 17.86 27.94 4.29
CA ASP A 407 19.29 28.24 4.11
C ASP A 407 19.85 29.10 5.24
N GLY A 408 19.55 28.75 6.49
CA GLY A 408 20.21 29.31 7.67
C GLY A 408 21.48 28.52 8.00
N ASP A 409 22.54 28.77 7.27
CA ASP A 409 23.90 28.35 7.63
C ASP A 409 24.32 29.08 8.92
N GLY A 410 24.34 28.36 10.02
CA GLY A 410 24.79 28.80 11.32
C GLY A 410 26.30 28.68 11.45
N SER A 411 27.03 29.67 11.00
CA SER A 411 28.40 29.89 11.47
C SER A 411 28.37 30.46 12.90
N GLY A 412 28.82 29.62 13.86
CA GLY A 412 29.00 29.98 15.25
C GLY A 412 29.45 28.79 16.06
#